data_e1e77c71783472532c868ec2db7d5ca5
#
_entry.id   e1e77c71783472532c868ec2db7d5ca5
#
_cell.length_a   1.000
_cell.length_b   1.000
_cell.length_c   1.000
_cell.angle_alpha   90.00
_cell.angle_beta   90.00
_cell.angle_gamma   90.00
#
_symmetry.space_group_name_H-M   'P 1'
#
loop_
_entity.id
_entity.type
_entity.pdbx_description
1 polymer ?
#
loop_
_entity_poly.entity_id
_entity_poly.type
_entity_poly.pdbx_seq_one_letter_code
_entity_poly.pdbx_strand_id
1 'polypeptide(L)'
;MRLWVRAEQSTESFEQLSQRVFGNVLLIIALMSLPATLLSLWRASFMGWQLFMVIQVLACLAIWAMVLLREQLSIQARLVGLSLVFFLFVTPATLQLGPVAESRGFLMFLAFLVGLFATTRAVLLLTGLILLWVFGFALLAVTQGLP
;
A
#
# COMPACT_ATOMS: atom_id res chain seq x y z
N MET A 1 16.80 3.49 39.22
CA MET A 1 17.55 2.66 38.26
C MET A 1 16.73 1.49 37.72
N ARG A 2 16.02 0.69 38.50
CA ARG A 2 15.21 -0.47 38.03
C ARG A 2 14.00 -0.11 37.14
N LEU A 3 13.41 1.08 37.28
CA LEU A 3 12.27 1.51 36.47
C LEU A 3 12.66 1.84 35.02
N TRP A 4 13.83 2.40 34.80
CA TRP A 4 14.35 2.71 33.46
C TRP A 4 14.68 1.43 32.66
N VAL A 5 15.31 0.45 33.28
CA VAL A 5 15.61 -0.83 32.64
C VAL A 5 14.34 -1.57 32.23
N ARG A 6 13.27 -1.47 33.02
CA ARG A 6 11.98 -2.10 32.68
C ARG A 6 11.25 -1.38 31.53
N ALA A 7 11.41 -0.05 31.43
CA ALA A 7 10.85 0.73 30.31
C ALA A 7 11.57 0.43 28.99
N GLU A 8 12.91 0.28 28.99
CA GLU A 8 13.67 -0.10 27.79
C GLU A 8 13.32 -1.51 27.31
N GLN A 9 13.21 -2.49 28.24
CA GLN A 9 12.79 -3.85 27.87
C GLN A 9 11.37 -3.91 27.29
N SER A 10 10.47 -3.05 27.75
CA SER A 10 9.10 -2.99 27.21
C SER A 10 9.03 -2.36 25.84
N THR A 11 9.87 -1.37 25.53
CA THR A 11 9.95 -0.75 24.21
C THR A 11 10.59 -1.68 23.18
N GLU A 12 11.68 -2.38 23.52
CA GLU A 12 12.29 -3.39 22.64
C GLU A 12 11.32 -4.53 22.29
N SER A 13 10.56 -5.02 23.27
CA SER A 13 9.57 -6.08 23.03
C SER A 13 8.42 -5.58 22.14
N PHE A 14 8.00 -4.33 22.26
CA PHE A 14 6.96 -3.72 21.44
C PHE A 14 7.42 -3.53 19.99
N GLU A 15 8.64 -3.06 19.76
CA GLU A 15 9.20 -2.93 18.41
C GLU A 15 9.34 -4.28 17.70
N GLN A 16 9.82 -5.29 18.39
CA GLN A 16 9.93 -6.65 17.86
C GLN A 16 8.55 -7.23 17.51
N LEU A 17 7.56 -7.04 18.38
CA LEU A 17 6.18 -7.46 18.13
C LEU A 17 5.61 -6.74 16.90
N SER A 18 5.79 -5.43 16.83
CA SER A 18 5.33 -4.60 15.71
C SER A 18 5.97 -5.04 14.39
N GLN A 19 7.27 -5.33 14.37
CA GLN A 19 7.97 -5.85 13.19
C GLN A 19 7.42 -7.21 12.74
N ARG A 20 7.15 -8.11 13.67
CA ARG A 20 6.60 -9.44 13.38
C ARG A 20 5.17 -9.34 12.84
N VAL A 21 4.32 -8.55 13.49
CA VAL A 21 2.94 -8.34 13.07
C VAL A 21 2.88 -7.71 11.67
N PHE A 22 3.66 -6.64 11.44
CA PHE A 22 3.73 -6.00 10.14
C PHE A 22 4.27 -6.94 9.05
N GLY A 23 5.29 -7.75 9.37
CA GLY A 23 5.82 -8.77 8.45
C GLY A 23 4.77 -9.80 8.04
N ASN A 24 3.94 -10.25 8.97
CA ASN A 24 2.84 -11.17 8.70
C ASN A 24 1.74 -10.51 7.84
N VAL A 25 1.38 -9.26 8.13
CA VAL A 25 0.42 -8.50 7.32
C VAL A 25 0.95 -8.33 5.89
N LEU A 26 2.22 -7.98 5.73
CA LEU A 26 2.84 -7.85 4.41
C LEU A 26 2.83 -9.17 3.63
N LEU A 27 3.08 -10.30 4.32
CA LEU A 27 2.99 -11.64 3.72
C LEU A 27 1.56 -11.97 3.26
N ILE A 28 0.55 -11.64 4.06
CA ILE A 28 -0.85 -11.83 3.69
C ILE A 28 -1.20 -11.00 2.45
N ILE A 29 -0.77 -9.73 2.40
CA ILE A 29 -0.96 -8.87 1.22
C ILE A 29 -0.28 -9.47 -0.01
N ALA A 30 0.96 -9.98 0.12
CA ALA A 30 1.68 -10.63 -0.95
C ALA A 30 0.94 -11.88 -1.47
N LEU A 31 0.44 -12.72 -0.58
CA LEU A 31 -0.34 -13.92 -0.95
C LEU A 31 -1.65 -13.54 -1.64
N MET A 32 -2.36 -12.51 -1.15
CA MET A 32 -3.60 -12.03 -1.77
C MET A 32 -3.37 -11.35 -3.13
N SER A 33 -2.18 -10.79 -3.38
CA SER A 33 -1.84 -10.19 -4.67
C SER A 33 -1.65 -11.22 -5.79
N LEU A 34 -1.32 -12.48 -5.47
CA LEU A 34 -1.11 -13.54 -6.46
C LEU A 34 -2.38 -13.87 -7.27
N PRO A 35 -3.52 -14.23 -6.66
CA PRO A 35 -4.73 -14.53 -7.43
C PRO A 35 -5.22 -13.32 -8.23
N ALA A 36 -5.10 -12.10 -7.69
CA ALA A 36 -5.43 -10.88 -8.42
C ALA A 36 -4.55 -10.70 -9.67
N THR A 37 -3.24 -10.96 -9.54
CA THR A 37 -2.29 -10.86 -10.66
C THR A 37 -2.55 -11.96 -11.70
N LEU A 38 -2.83 -13.20 -11.27
CA LEU A 38 -3.16 -14.30 -12.16
C LEU A 38 -4.44 -14.00 -12.96
N LEU A 39 -5.47 -13.46 -12.33
CA LEU A 39 -6.70 -13.03 -13.01
C LEU A 39 -6.43 -11.93 -14.04
N SER A 40 -5.56 -10.97 -13.71
CA SER A 40 -5.17 -9.92 -14.66
C SER A 40 -4.39 -10.46 -15.85
N LEU A 41 -3.48 -11.40 -15.62
CA LEU A 41 -2.75 -12.08 -16.70
C LEU A 41 -3.70 -12.90 -17.60
N TRP A 42 -4.66 -13.57 -16.98
CA TRP A 42 -5.69 -14.28 -17.73
C TRP A 42 -6.54 -13.33 -18.59
N ARG A 43 -6.97 -12.19 -18.04
CA ARG A 43 -7.67 -11.16 -18.82
C ARG A 43 -6.82 -10.61 -19.96
N ALA A 44 -5.51 -10.43 -19.75
CA ALA A 44 -4.60 -9.96 -20.78
C ALA A 44 -4.55 -10.88 -22.01
N SER A 45 -4.77 -12.19 -21.84
CA SER A 45 -4.82 -13.14 -22.97
C SER A 45 -6.02 -12.94 -23.90
N PHE A 46 -7.12 -12.35 -23.42
CA PHE A 46 -8.34 -12.08 -24.21
C PHE A 46 -8.47 -10.64 -24.67
N MET A 47 -8.06 -9.68 -23.81
CA MET A 47 -8.26 -8.25 -24.08
C MET A 47 -6.99 -7.54 -24.56
N GLY A 48 -5.86 -8.26 -24.58
CA GLY A 48 -4.54 -7.66 -24.83
C GLY A 48 -3.98 -6.97 -23.57
N TRP A 49 -2.70 -6.63 -23.66
CA TRP A 49 -1.98 -5.97 -22.55
C TRP A 49 -2.44 -4.53 -22.39
N GLN A 50 -2.91 -4.20 -21.20
CA GLN A 50 -3.24 -2.85 -20.79
C GLN A 50 -2.22 -2.35 -19.77
N LEU A 51 -1.99 -1.03 -19.74
CA LEU A 51 -0.98 -0.42 -18.87
C LEU A 51 -1.17 -0.79 -17.39
N PHE A 52 -2.42 -0.81 -16.92
CA PHE A 52 -2.71 -1.14 -15.51
C PHE A 52 -2.34 -2.59 -15.16
N MET A 53 -2.42 -3.54 -16.12
CA MET A 53 -2.03 -4.94 -15.89
C MET A 53 -0.52 -5.07 -15.70
N VAL A 54 0.26 -4.32 -16.50
CA VAL A 54 1.71 -4.26 -16.34
C VAL A 54 2.08 -3.69 -14.97
N ILE A 55 1.43 -2.60 -14.59
CA ILE A 55 1.64 -1.96 -13.28
C ILE A 55 1.26 -2.93 -12.15
N GLN A 56 0.19 -3.69 -12.29
CA GLN A 56 -0.22 -4.69 -11.30
C GLN A 56 0.82 -5.80 -11.12
N VAL A 57 1.39 -6.30 -12.21
CA VAL A 57 2.48 -7.30 -12.14
C VAL A 57 3.70 -6.72 -11.44
N LEU A 58 4.10 -5.49 -11.78
CA LEU A 58 5.22 -4.81 -11.13
C LEU A 58 4.93 -4.54 -9.64
N ALA A 59 3.72 -4.16 -9.30
CA ALA A 59 3.28 -3.98 -7.92
C ALA A 59 3.37 -5.29 -7.12
N CYS A 60 2.91 -6.39 -7.69
CA CYS A 60 3.03 -7.72 -7.09
C CYS A 60 4.50 -8.10 -6.85
N LEU A 61 5.36 -7.92 -7.84
CA LEU A 61 6.80 -8.18 -7.72
C LEU A 61 7.45 -7.30 -6.64
N ALA A 62 7.07 -6.02 -6.56
CA ALA A 62 7.58 -5.10 -5.54
C ALA A 62 7.15 -5.52 -4.13
N ILE A 63 5.90 -5.95 -3.93
CA ILE A 63 5.42 -6.47 -2.65
C ILE A 63 6.20 -7.74 -2.25
N TRP A 64 6.42 -8.67 -3.18
CA TRP A 64 7.21 -9.87 -2.92
C TRP A 64 8.67 -9.55 -2.63
N ALA A 65 9.27 -8.60 -3.34
CA ALA A 65 10.62 -8.12 -3.02
C ALA A 65 10.70 -7.56 -1.58
N MET A 66 9.69 -6.80 -1.13
CA MET A 66 9.63 -6.30 0.25
C MET A 66 9.49 -7.44 1.28
N VAL A 67 8.76 -8.51 0.95
CA VAL A 67 8.66 -9.71 1.82
C VAL A 67 10.00 -10.43 1.92
N LEU A 68 10.70 -10.60 0.80
CA LEU A 68 12.01 -11.26 0.76
C LEU A 68 13.09 -10.45 1.48
N LEU A 69 13.05 -9.12 1.32
CA LEU A 69 14.01 -8.20 1.94
C LEU A 69 13.57 -7.72 3.34
N ARG A 70 12.56 -8.37 3.94
CA ARG A 70 11.96 -7.93 5.22
C ARG A 70 12.96 -7.80 6.37
N GLU A 71 14.05 -8.56 6.36
CA GLU A 71 15.09 -8.51 7.40
C GLU A 71 16.05 -7.34 7.22
N GLN A 72 16.19 -6.83 5.99
CA GLN A 72 17.08 -5.74 5.65
C GLN A 72 16.39 -4.37 5.67
N LEU A 73 15.06 -4.37 5.52
CA LEU A 73 14.28 -3.14 5.43
C LEU A 73 13.68 -2.75 6.79
N SER A 74 13.83 -1.49 7.19
CA SER A 74 13.12 -0.94 8.34
C SER A 74 11.60 -0.94 8.12
N ILE A 75 10.80 -0.93 9.19
CA ILE A 75 9.34 -0.82 9.10
C ILE A 75 8.94 0.42 8.29
N GLN A 76 9.61 1.55 8.50
CA GLN A 76 9.32 2.79 7.79
C GLN A 76 9.57 2.67 6.30
N ALA A 77 10.69 2.04 5.88
CA ALA A 77 10.99 1.81 4.47
C ALA A 77 9.94 0.91 3.81
N ARG A 78 9.48 -0.14 4.51
CA ARG A 78 8.41 -1.03 4.03
C ARG A 78 7.07 -0.32 3.93
N LEU A 79 6.72 0.55 4.89
CA LEU A 79 5.49 1.35 4.85
C LEU A 79 5.50 2.33 3.68
N VAL A 80 6.61 3.03 3.47
CA VAL A 80 6.78 3.95 2.33
C VAL A 80 6.71 3.18 1.02
N GLY A 81 7.43 2.07 0.91
CA GLY A 81 7.39 1.21 -0.28
C GLY A 81 5.99 0.70 -0.60
N LEU A 82 5.27 0.21 0.43
CA LEU A 82 3.89 -0.24 0.28
C LEU A 82 2.97 0.90 -0.15
N SER A 83 3.14 2.10 0.43
CA SER A 83 2.36 3.29 0.05
C SER A 83 2.59 3.66 -1.42
N LEU A 84 3.83 3.65 -1.88
CA LEU A 84 4.17 3.92 -3.29
C LEU A 84 3.52 2.89 -4.22
N VAL A 85 3.60 1.61 -3.88
CA VAL A 85 2.99 0.52 -4.66
C VAL A 85 1.47 0.71 -4.76
N PHE A 86 0.79 1.03 -3.65
CA PHE A 86 -0.65 1.27 -3.67
C PHE A 86 -1.02 2.49 -4.51
N PHE A 87 -0.31 3.61 -4.40
CA PHE A 87 -0.58 4.79 -5.23
C PHE A 87 -0.34 4.51 -6.72
N LEU A 88 0.75 3.82 -7.05
CA LEU A 88 1.05 3.41 -8.43
C LEU A 88 -0.03 2.49 -9.02
N PHE A 89 -0.63 1.63 -8.20
CA PHE A 89 -1.69 0.72 -8.63
C PHE A 89 -3.04 1.44 -8.74
N VAL A 90 -3.41 2.24 -7.73
CA VAL A 90 -4.72 2.89 -7.64
C VAL A 90 -4.90 3.96 -8.71
N THR A 91 -3.85 4.75 -9.01
CA THR A 91 -3.95 5.87 -9.96
C THR A 91 -4.38 5.45 -11.37
N PRO A 92 -3.69 4.51 -12.06
CA PRO A 92 -4.11 4.09 -13.38
C PRO A 92 -5.43 3.31 -13.38
N ALA A 93 -5.71 2.54 -12.32
CA ALA A 93 -6.98 1.84 -12.18
C ALA A 93 -8.15 2.83 -12.11
N THR A 94 -8.01 3.91 -11.36
CA THR A 94 -9.04 4.95 -11.26
C THR A 94 -9.19 5.74 -12.56
N LEU A 95 -8.11 6.02 -13.27
CA LEU A 95 -8.15 6.72 -14.56
C LEU A 95 -8.84 5.89 -15.65
N GLN A 96 -8.67 4.57 -15.66
CA GLN A 96 -9.25 3.70 -16.68
C GLN A 96 -10.67 3.21 -16.36
N LEU A 97 -10.96 2.93 -15.10
CA LEU A 97 -12.23 2.35 -14.65
C LEU A 97 -13.18 3.39 -14.04
N GLY A 98 -12.74 4.64 -13.94
CA GLY A 98 -13.51 5.73 -13.37
C GLY A 98 -13.64 5.68 -11.84
N PRO A 99 -14.46 6.57 -11.26
CA PRO A 99 -14.60 6.71 -9.81
C PRO A 99 -15.31 5.53 -9.12
N VAL A 100 -15.89 4.62 -9.88
CA VAL A 100 -16.58 3.41 -9.36
C VAL A 100 -15.59 2.29 -9.02
N ALA A 101 -14.31 2.44 -9.43
CA ALA A 101 -13.30 1.44 -9.11
C ALA A 101 -13.18 1.23 -7.59
N GLU A 102 -13.18 -0.03 -7.15
CA GLU A 102 -12.97 -0.44 -5.75
C GLU A 102 -11.59 -0.01 -5.19
N SER A 103 -10.81 0.66 -6.01
CA SER A 103 -9.48 1.19 -5.71
C SER A 103 -9.43 2.09 -4.47
N ARG A 104 -10.55 2.76 -4.11
CA ARG A 104 -10.64 3.60 -2.90
C ARG A 104 -10.50 2.78 -1.62
N GLY A 105 -10.97 1.53 -1.61
CA GLY A 105 -10.81 0.62 -0.48
C GLY A 105 -9.34 0.36 -0.15
N PHE A 106 -8.48 0.29 -1.17
CA PHE A 106 -7.04 0.13 -0.97
C PHE A 106 -6.39 1.34 -0.29
N LEU A 107 -6.82 2.56 -0.62
CA LEU A 107 -6.30 3.77 0.04
C LEU A 107 -6.76 3.86 1.50
N MET A 108 -7.99 3.47 1.81
CA MET A 108 -8.49 3.39 3.19
C MET A 108 -7.71 2.34 3.98
N PHE A 109 -7.49 1.17 3.40
CA PHE A 109 -6.69 0.11 4.02
C PHE A 109 -5.25 0.56 4.27
N LEU A 110 -4.63 1.26 3.31
CA LEU A 110 -3.32 1.84 3.47
C LEU A 110 -3.27 2.87 4.60
N ALA A 111 -4.25 3.77 4.67
CA ALA A 111 -4.34 4.77 5.75
C ALA A 111 -4.45 4.10 7.13
N PHE A 112 -5.23 3.02 7.23
CA PHE A 112 -5.34 2.21 8.45
C PHE A 112 -4.01 1.55 8.83
N LEU A 113 -3.32 0.91 7.88
CA LEU A 113 -2.01 0.30 8.13
C LEU A 113 -0.98 1.32 8.59
N VAL A 114 -0.90 2.46 7.92
CA VAL A 114 0.03 3.52 8.30
C VAL A 114 -0.34 4.09 9.68
N GLY A 115 -1.64 4.22 9.98
CA GLY A 115 -2.14 4.63 11.29
C GLY A 115 -1.69 3.72 12.44
N LEU A 116 -1.58 2.41 12.17
CA LEU A 116 -1.15 1.43 13.17
C LEU A 116 0.37 1.40 13.42
N PHE A 117 1.17 1.62 12.37
CA PHE A 117 2.62 1.33 12.44
C PHE A 117 3.52 2.55 12.24
N ALA A 118 2.96 3.70 11.86
CA ALA A 118 3.73 4.91 11.58
C ALA A 118 3.62 5.94 12.68
N THR A 119 4.53 6.92 12.64
CA THR A 119 4.47 8.10 13.52
C THR A 119 3.31 9.01 13.11
N THR A 120 2.79 9.80 14.07
CA THR A 120 1.71 10.77 13.82
C THR A 120 2.01 11.70 12.63
N ARG A 121 3.27 12.10 12.45
CA ARG A 121 3.69 12.95 11.31
C ARG A 121 3.53 12.22 9.98
N ALA A 122 3.93 10.95 9.91
CA ALA A 122 3.79 10.15 8.68
C ALA A 122 2.31 9.89 8.34
N VAL A 123 1.47 9.67 9.36
CA VAL A 123 0.01 9.53 9.18
C VAL A 123 -0.59 10.81 8.60
N LEU A 124 -0.26 11.97 9.16
CA LEU A 124 -0.75 13.28 8.67
C LEU A 124 -0.31 13.56 7.23
N LEU A 125 0.97 13.28 6.91
CA LEU A 125 1.49 13.46 5.56
C LEU A 125 0.78 12.54 4.56
N LEU A 126 0.60 11.26 4.89
CA LEU A 126 -0.09 10.32 4.01
C LEU A 126 -1.56 10.70 3.83
N THR A 127 -2.25 11.06 4.92
CA THR A 127 -3.65 11.50 4.85
C THR A 127 -3.79 12.74 3.98
N GLY A 128 -2.89 13.71 4.13
CA GLY A 128 -2.83 14.89 3.28
C GLY A 128 -2.61 14.54 1.81
N LEU A 129 -1.71 13.60 1.53
CA LEU A 129 -1.45 13.13 0.17
C LEU A 129 -2.67 12.42 -0.46
N ILE A 130 -3.35 11.56 0.32
CA ILE A 130 -4.58 10.89 -0.12
C ILE A 130 -5.67 11.91 -0.43
N LEU A 131 -5.87 12.89 0.46
CA LEU A 131 -6.85 13.96 0.24
C LEU A 131 -6.52 14.76 -1.02
N LEU A 132 -5.28 15.17 -1.20
CA LEU A 132 -4.82 15.90 -2.38
C LEU A 132 -5.04 15.08 -3.66
N TRP A 133 -4.79 13.78 -3.61
CA TRP A 133 -5.04 12.87 -4.72
C TRP A 133 -6.54 12.76 -5.03
N VAL A 134 -7.41 12.59 -4.01
CA VAL A 134 -8.86 12.51 -4.18
C VAL A 134 -9.42 13.81 -4.75
N PHE A 135 -9.02 14.97 -4.21
CA PHE A 135 -9.45 16.27 -4.70
C PHE A 135 -8.94 16.55 -6.12
N GLY A 136 -7.66 16.26 -6.39
CA GLY A 136 -7.08 16.41 -7.73
C GLY A 136 -7.82 15.58 -8.76
N PHE A 137 -8.15 14.31 -8.42
CA PHE A 137 -8.92 13.44 -9.29
C PHE A 137 -10.36 13.91 -9.49
N ALA A 138 -11.03 14.37 -8.42
CA ALA A 138 -12.39 14.92 -8.52
C ALA A 138 -12.42 16.17 -9.42
N LEU A 139 -11.41 17.01 -9.34
CA LEU A 139 -11.28 18.22 -10.16
C LEU A 139 -11.04 17.87 -11.64
N LEU A 140 -10.21 16.88 -11.93
CA LEU A 140 -9.99 16.34 -13.27
C LEU A 140 -11.27 15.73 -13.85
N ALA A 141 -12.02 14.95 -13.06
CA ALA A 141 -13.27 14.35 -13.49
C ALA A 141 -14.31 15.41 -13.86
N VAL A 142 -14.42 16.50 -13.09
CA VAL A 142 -15.34 17.62 -13.36
C VAL A 142 -14.91 18.42 -14.59
N THR A 143 -13.61 18.69 -14.73
CA THR A 143 -13.10 19.55 -15.82
C THR A 143 -13.03 18.84 -17.18
N GLN A 144 -12.80 17.52 -17.18
CA GLN A 144 -12.65 16.74 -18.41
C GLN A 144 -13.91 15.93 -18.77
N GLY A 145 -14.98 16.03 -17.97
CA GLY A 145 -16.22 15.29 -18.22
C GLY A 145 -16.01 13.75 -18.22
N LEU A 146 -15.03 13.28 -17.47
CA LEU A 146 -14.80 11.85 -17.32
C LEU A 146 -16.02 11.20 -16.67
N PRO A 147 -16.53 10.10 -17.24
CA PRO A 147 -17.72 9.41 -16.73
C PRO A 147 -17.54 8.84 -15.33
#